data_76a3cb3c550a9eeae541ebbadf7f7b3a
#
_entry.id   76a3cb3c550a9eeae541ebbadf7f7b3a
#
_cell.length_a   1.000
_cell.length_b   1.000
_cell.length_c   1.000
_cell.angle_alpha   90.00
_cell.angle_beta   90.00
_cell.angle_gamma   90.00
#
_symmetry.space_group_name_H-M   'P 1'
#
loop_
_entity.id
_entity.type
_entity.pdbx_description
1 polymer ?
#
loop_
_entity_poly.entity_id
_entity_poly.type
_entity_poly.pdbx_seq_one_letter_code
_entity_poly.pdbx_strand_id
1 'polypeptide(L)'
;MSTGSAEPRSTSGLGPAGGRQPGTPGPVSADEAQRRRLAATAALLKSKPGVLGILVRDRRTGELWRAGTTDHPVWTASTIKLAMAVGLLERSRAGEITLDATARRQIADMLNVSSDDAATALWNRYGRDKQLERFQRRYGMTGLRTVAGYTRFWGHLKCTAADLQRLMSYVLDDLDPTDRAYLVGAMRSVGSIQHWGVWAAGADQRPGTKDGWSIEPDPGGEHWVTNTVGFAGDDQRYVVAVMYQLPPGKGIDVGVHAVSDLVATVFGARTPARVTVPDPSTGR
;
A
#
# COMPACT_ATOMS: atom_id res chain seq x y z
N MET A 1 -14.81 -22.26 -98.91
CA MET A 1 -13.86 -21.19 -98.62
C MET A 1 -14.15 -20.67 -97.21
N SER A 2 -13.42 -21.03 -96.26
CA SER A 2 -13.42 -20.40 -94.93
C SER A 2 -12.23 -20.84 -94.18
N THR A 3 -11.38 -19.93 -93.88
CA THR A 3 -10.10 -20.12 -93.22
C THR A 3 -10.30 -20.10 -91.71
N GLY A 4 -9.86 -21.14 -91.05
CA GLY A 4 -9.81 -21.23 -89.59
C GLY A 4 -8.55 -20.61 -89.04
N SER A 5 -8.69 -19.73 -88.08
CA SER A 5 -7.61 -19.19 -87.28
C SER A 5 -7.54 -19.92 -85.93
N ALA A 6 -6.38 -20.40 -85.58
CA ALA A 6 -6.07 -21.04 -84.28
C ALA A 6 -5.63 -19.97 -83.27
N GLU A 7 -6.22 -19.99 -82.11
CA GLU A 7 -5.76 -19.21 -80.90
C GLU A 7 -4.63 -19.91 -80.19
N PRO A 8 -3.65 -19.16 -79.64
CA PRO A 8 -2.61 -19.75 -78.80
C PRO A 8 -3.03 -19.83 -77.31
N ARG A 9 -2.73 -20.95 -76.69
CA ARG A 9 -2.95 -21.19 -75.24
C ARG A 9 -2.02 -20.34 -74.38
N SER A 10 -2.63 -19.63 -73.43
CA SER A 10 -1.94 -18.89 -72.38
C SER A 10 -1.46 -19.81 -71.27
N THR A 11 -0.17 -19.79 -70.95
CA THR A 11 0.46 -20.50 -69.82
C THR A 11 0.29 -19.65 -68.59
N SER A 12 -0.41 -20.20 -67.57
CA SER A 12 -0.58 -19.59 -66.26
C SER A 12 0.75 -19.68 -65.48
N GLY A 13 1.37 -18.53 -65.21
CA GLY A 13 2.51 -18.40 -64.32
C GLY A 13 2.02 -18.42 -62.86
N LEU A 14 2.55 -19.36 -62.06
CA LEU A 14 2.44 -19.37 -60.63
C LEU A 14 3.27 -18.22 -60.03
N GLY A 15 2.59 -17.22 -59.49
CA GLY A 15 3.23 -16.15 -58.71
C GLY A 15 3.74 -16.66 -57.35
N PRO A 16 4.80 -16.06 -56.78
CA PRO A 16 5.37 -16.52 -55.53
C PRO A 16 4.40 -16.28 -54.38
N ALA A 17 4.29 -17.32 -53.49
CA ALA A 17 3.49 -17.22 -52.27
C ALA A 17 4.00 -16.08 -51.38
N GLY A 18 3.15 -15.07 -51.19
CA GLY A 18 3.41 -13.96 -50.27
C GLY A 18 3.54 -14.46 -48.85
N GLY A 19 4.76 -14.42 -48.30
CA GLY A 19 5.03 -14.70 -46.90
C GLY A 19 4.27 -13.70 -46.03
N ARG A 20 3.34 -14.18 -45.19
CA ARG A 20 2.74 -13.37 -44.14
C ARG A 20 3.85 -12.95 -43.19
N GLN A 21 4.19 -11.66 -43.17
CA GLN A 21 4.99 -11.09 -42.06
C GLN A 21 4.24 -11.27 -40.76
N PRO A 22 4.92 -11.66 -39.67
CA PRO A 22 4.30 -11.67 -38.34
C PRO A 22 3.82 -10.26 -38.03
N GLY A 23 2.51 -10.10 -37.83
CA GLY A 23 1.92 -8.81 -37.49
C GLY A 23 2.56 -8.28 -36.19
N THR A 24 2.94 -7.01 -36.19
CA THR A 24 3.40 -6.30 -35.00
C THR A 24 2.33 -6.45 -33.92
N PRO A 25 2.68 -6.87 -32.69
CA PRO A 25 1.68 -6.97 -31.61
C PRO A 25 0.97 -5.63 -31.44
N GLY A 26 -0.35 -5.64 -31.48
CA GLY A 26 -1.16 -4.45 -31.24
C GLY A 26 -0.92 -3.89 -29.85
N PRO A 27 -1.29 -2.62 -29.57
CA PRO A 27 -1.11 -2.00 -28.26
C PRO A 27 -1.82 -2.81 -27.19
N VAL A 28 -1.09 -3.14 -26.12
CA VAL A 28 -1.60 -3.86 -24.96
C VAL A 28 -2.67 -3.01 -24.27
N SER A 29 -3.85 -3.57 -23.98
CA SER A 29 -4.90 -2.84 -23.28
C SER A 29 -4.44 -2.43 -21.87
N ALA A 30 -5.00 -1.33 -21.32
CA ALA A 30 -4.67 -0.87 -19.98
C ALA A 30 -4.90 -1.95 -18.91
N ASP A 31 -5.97 -2.74 -19.06
CA ASP A 31 -6.29 -3.85 -18.15
C ASP A 31 -5.29 -4.99 -18.26
N GLU A 32 -4.83 -5.31 -19.44
CA GLU A 32 -3.80 -6.33 -19.65
C GLU A 32 -2.47 -5.86 -19.07
N ALA A 33 -2.10 -4.60 -19.28
CA ALA A 33 -0.91 -4.01 -18.69
C ALA A 33 -0.96 -4.06 -17.15
N GLN A 34 -2.12 -3.77 -16.55
CA GLN A 34 -2.32 -3.85 -15.11
C GLN A 34 -2.19 -5.30 -14.60
N ARG A 35 -2.84 -6.26 -15.27
CA ARG A 35 -2.70 -7.70 -14.91
C ARG A 35 -1.25 -8.17 -14.97
N ARG A 36 -0.48 -7.75 -15.97
CA ARG A 36 0.95 -8.08 -16.09
C ARG A 36 1.76 -7.51 -14.92
N ARG A 37 1.49 -6.26 -14.50
CA ARG A 37 2.14 -5.64 -13.33
C ARG A 37 1.82 -6.39 -12.04
N LEU A 38 0.57 -6.75 -11.81
CA LEU A 38 0.16 -7.53 -10.64
C LEU A 38 0.81 -8.92 -10.61
N ALA A 39 0.92 -9.59 -11.76
CA ALA A 39 1.64 -10.87 -11.89
C ALA A 39 3.14 -10.71 -11.58
N ALA A 40 3.78 -9.65 -12.10
CA ALA A 40 5.18 -9.34 -11.80
C ALA A 40 5.39 -9.03 -10.32
N THR A 41 4.46 -8.28 -9.70
CA THR A 41 4.48 -8.01 -8.26
C THR A 41 4.38 -9.29 -7.43
N ALA A 42 3.51 -10.23 -7.81
CA ALA A 42 3.40 -11.53 -7.14
C ALA A 42 4.69 -12.36 -7.27
N ALA A 43 5.34 -12.33 -8.43
CA ALA A 43 6.62 -12.99 -8.65
C ALA A 43 7.74 -12.37 -7.81
N LEU A 44 7.82 -11.03 -7.77
CA LEU A 44 8.78 -10.30 -6.95
C LEU A 44 8.58 -10.61 -5.46
N LEU A 45 7.33 -10.63 -4.98
CA LEU A 45 6.99 -10.94 -3.59
C LEU A 45 7.49 -12.35 -3.21
N LYS A 46 7.29 -13.36 -4.07
CA LYS A 46 7.74 -14.74 -3.83
C LYS A 46 9.26 -14.85 -3.67
N SER A 47 10.04 -13.91 -4.21
CA SER A 47 11.50 -13.89 -4.06
C SER A 47 11.97 -13.32 -2.72
N LYS A 48 11.08 -12.74 -1.91
CA LYS A 48 11.42 -12.11 -0.63
C LYS A 48 11.20 -13.11 0.51
N PRO A 49 12.22 -13.36 1.34
CA PRO A 49 12.06 -14.22 2.52
C PRO A 49 11.29 -13.50 3.62
N GLY A 50 10.71 -14.25 4.56
CA GLY A 50 9.95 -13.69 5.68
C GLY A 50 8.44 -13.71 5.47
N VAL A 51 7.71 -12.92 6.26
CA VAL A 51 6.25 -12.83 6.21
C VAL A 51 5.87 -11.53 5.51
N LEU A 52 5.41 -11.62 4.28
CA LEU A 52 5.12 -10.46 3.42
C LEU A 52 3.78 -10.63 2.74
N GLY A 53 2.93 -9.61 2.88
CA GLY A 53 1.62 -9.56 2.23
C GLY A 53 1.33 -8.17 1.65
N ILE A 54 0.71 -8.16 0.49
CA ILE A 54 0.25 -6.94 -0.20
C ILE A 54 -1.20 -7.07 -0.63
N LEU A 55 -1.97 -5.99 -0.47
CA LEU A 55 -3.30 -5.83 -1.03
C LEU A 55 -3.36 -4.53 -1.85
N VAL A 56 -4.07 -4.61 -2.97
CA VAL A 56 -4.39 -3.46 -3.81
C VAL A 56 -5.88 -3.52 -4.13
N ARG A 57 -6.65 -2.52 -3.68
CA ARG A 57 -8.07 -2.38 -4.01
C ARG A 57 -8.25 -1.24 -5.01
N ASP A 58 -8.88 -1.53 -6.12
CA ASP A 58 -9.38 -0.50 -7.04
C ASP A 58 -10.76 -0.03 -6.55
N ARG A 59 -10.85 1.21 -6.05
CA ARG A 59 -12.10 1.79 -5.54
C ARG A 59 -13.13 2.04 -6.64
N ARG A 60 -12.70 2.16 -7.88
CA ARG A 60 -13.61 2.39 -9.02
C ARG A 60 -14.38 1.13 -9.42
N THR A 61 -13.70 -0.02 -9.40
CA THR A 61 -14.30 -1.32 -9.78
C THR A 61 -14.72 -2.15 -8.57
N GLY A 62 -14.18 -1.86 -7.38
CA GLY A 62 -14.32 -2.68 -6.18
C GLY A 62 -13.39 -3.89 -6.16
N GLU A 63 -12.63 -4.14 -7.21
CA GLU A 63 -11.72 -5.28 -7.31
C GLU A 63 -10.63 -5.22 -6.23
N LEU A 64 -10.41 -6.34 -5.57
CA LEU A 64 -9.38 -6.52 -4.56
C LEU A 64 -8.40 -7.60 -5.01
N TRP A 65 -7.19 -7.18 -5.36
CA TRP A 65 -6.08 -8.09 -5.61
C TRP A 65 -5.24 -8.26 -4.35
N ARG A 66 -4.75 -9.48 -4.12
CA ARG A 66 -3.88 -9.81 -2.99
C ARG A 66 -2.78 -10.79 -3.39
N ALA A 67 -1.63 -10.68 -2.72
CA ALA A 67 -0.53 -11.65 -2.82
C ALA A 67 0.20 -11.79 -1.49
N GLY A 68 0.76 -12.98 -1.25
CA GLY A 68 1.49 -13.31 -0.03
C GLY A 68 0.58 -13.54 1.18
N THR A 69 1.10 -13.26 2.37
CA THR A 69 0.48 -13.59 3.67
C THR A 69 -0.34 -12.42 4.21
N THR A 70 -1.40 -12.04 3.51
CA THR A 70 -2.21 -10.84 3.80
C THR A 70 -3.00 -10.89 5.10
N ASP A 71 -3.28 -12.10 5.60
CA ASP A 71 -4.08 -12.33 6.81
C ASP A 71 -3.22 -12.79 8.01
N HIS A 72 -1.88 -12.79 7.85
CA HIS A 72 -0.96 -13.07 8.94
C HIS A 72 -0.73 -11.81 9.77
N PRO A 73 -0.91 -11.88 11.11
CA PRO A 73 -0.72 -10.72 11.97
C PRO A 73 0.76 -10.37 12.15
N VAL A 74 1.11 -9.16 11.76
CA VAL A 74 2.44 -8.55 11.93
C VAL A 74 2.32 -7.37 12.88
N TRP A 75 3.39 -6.98 13.56
CA TRP A 75 3.43 -5.78 14.38
C TRP A 75 3.04 -4.56 13.56
N THR A 76 2.16 -3.73 14.12
CA THR A 76 1.62 -2.57 13.38
C THR A 76 2.66 -1.51 13.12
N ALA A 77 3.66 -1.40 13.99
CA ALA A 77 4.53 -0.24 14.06
C ALA A 77 3.70 1.06 13.97
N SER A 78 4.21 2.08 13.34
CA SER A 78 3.53 3.38 13.23
C SER A 78 2.33 3.42 12.28
N THR A 79 1.97 2.35 11.57
CA THR A 79 0.76 2.38 10.72
C THR A 79 -0.53 2.49 11.54
N ILE A 80 -0.54 2.04 12.80
CA ILE A 80 -1.70 2.19 13.70
C ILE A 80 -2.04 3.66 13.98
N LYS A 81 -1.09 4.57 13.83
CA LYS A 81 -1.30 6.01 14.04
C LYS A 81 -2.37 6.59 13.09
N LEU A 82 -2.56 5.96 11.92
CA LEU A 82 -3.67 6.32 11.04
C LEU A 82 -5.03 6.04 11.72
N ALA A 83 -5.23 4.85 12.31
CA ALA A 83 -6.45 4.53 13.03
C ALA A 83 -6.68 5.46 14.22
N MET A 84 -5.61 5.83 14.94
CA MET A 84 -5.67 6.80 16.03
C MET A 84 -6.15 8.17 15.53
N ALA A 85 -5.57 8.68 14.43
CA ALA A 85 -5.97 9.96 13.86
C ALA A 85 -7.44 9.95 13.43
N VAL A 86 -7.89 8.90 12.72
CA VAL A 86 -9.31 8.73 12.34
C VAL A 86 -10.21 8.75 13.56
N GLY A 87 -9.90 7.98 14.60
CA GLY A 87 -10.71 7.89 15.82
C GLY A 87 -10.80 9.21 16.57
N LEU A 88 -9.72 9.98 16.60
CA LEU A 88 -9.70 11.30 17.25
C LEU A 88 -10.56 12.33 16.48
N LEU A 89 -10.46 12.36 15.17
CA LEU A 89 -11.25 13.26 14.32
C LEU A 89 -12.75 12.94 14.42
N GLU A 90 -13.15 11.69 14.27
CA GLU A 90 -14.56 11.27 14.39
C GLU A 90 -15.14 11.59 15.76
N ARG A 91 -14.42 11.27 16.83
CA ARG A 91 -14.88 11.52 18.20
C ARG A 91 -14.99 13.03 18.51
N SER A 92 -14.08 13.82 17.94
CA SER A 92 -14.17 15.28 18.05
C SER A 92 -15.38 15.82 17.29
N ARG A 93 -15.65 15.30 16.10
CA ARG A 93 -16.84 15.67 15.30
C ARG A 93 -18.15 15.28 15.99
N ALA A 94 -18.15 14.12 16.63
CA ALA A 94 -19.31 13.64 17.41
C ALA A 94 -19.49 14.37 18.75
N GLY A 95 -18.59 15.29 19.12
CA GLY A 95 -18.65 15.98 20.40
C GLY A 95 -18.22 15.13 21.61
N GLU A 96 -17.70 13.91 21.37
CA GLU A 96 -17.26 13.01 22.44
C GLU A 96 -15.98 13.50 23.13
N ILE A 97 -15.13 14.23 22.39
CA ILE A 97 -13.87 14.82 22.87
C ILE A 97 -13.63 16.20 22.26
N THR A 98 -12.82 17.00 22.93
CA THR A 98 -12.33 18.28 22.38
C THR A 98 -10.88 18.14 21.94
N LEU A 99 -10.58 18.42 20.67
CA LEU A 99 -9.24 18.56 20.15
C LEU A 99 -8.79 20.01 20.20
N ASP A 100 -8.02 20.36 21.22
CA ASP A 100 -7.40 21.68 21.31
C ASP A 100 -6.26 21.87 20.29
N ALA A 101 -5.68 23.06 20.24
CA ALA A 101 -4.58 23.37 19.32
C ALA A 101 -3.37 22.45 19.48
N THR A 102 -3.07 22.01 20.71
CA THR A 102 -1.96 21.08 20.99
C THR A 102 -2.27 19.69 20.43
N ALA A 103 -3.46 19.15 20.68
CA ALA A 103 -3.85 17.84 20.13
C ALA A 103 -3.86 17.84 18.60
N ARG A 104 -4.31 18.95 17.98
CA ARG A 104 -4.28 19.07 16.50
C ARG A 104 -2.85 19.09 15.95
N ARG A 105 -1.92 19.78 16.59
CA ARG A 105 -0.49 19.73 16.22
C ARG A 105 0.07 18.32 16.39
N GLN A 106 -0.23 17.66 17.51
CA GLN A 106 0.21 16.29 17.75
C GLN A 106 -0.32 15.32 16.70
N ILE A 107 -1.58 15.46 16.25
CA ILE A 107 -2.11 14.66 15.12
C ILE A 107 -1.30 14.92 13.85
N ALA A 108 -0.99 16.18 13.56
CA ALA A 108 -0.19 16.53 12.38
C ALA A 108 1.23 15.94 12.46
N ASP A 109 1.92 16.07 13.59
CA ASP A 109 3.27 15.53 13.79
C ASP A 109 3.29 13.99 13.73
N MET A 110 2.27 13.35 14.33
CA MET A 110 2.08 11.90 14.29
C MET A 110 1.91 11.38 12.86
N LEU A 111 1.24 12.13 11.99
CA LEU A 111 1.05 11.75 10.59
C LEU A 111 2.25 12.14 9.73
N ASN A 112 2.81 13.34 9.90
CA ASN A 112 3.86 13.90 9.05
C ASN A 112 5.20 13.19 9.25
N VAL A 113 5.75 13.27 10.47
CA VAL A 113 7.08 12.70 10.78
C VAL A 113 6.99 11.41 11.59
N SER A 114 5.79 10.86 11.74
CA SER A 114 5.55 9.64 12.52
C SER A 114 5.94 9.76 14.01
N SER A 115 5.79 10.96 14.62
CA SER A 115 6.20 11.22 16.00
C SER A 115 5.58 10.25 17.00
N ASP A 116 6.43 9.54 17.75
CA ASP A 116 6.03 8.60 18.82
C ASP A 116 5.59 9.34 20.08
N ASP A 117 6.24 10.47 20.39
CA ASP A 117 5.85 11.32 21.52
C ASP A 117 4.44 11.88 21.34
N ALA A 118 4.14 12.37 20.13
CA ALA A 118 2.81 12.85 19.80
C ALA A 118 1.76 11.72 19.88
N ALA A 119 2.07 10.53 19.35
CA ALA A 119 1.20 9.37 19.42
C ALA A 119 0.95 8.95 20.88
N THR A 120 1.99 8.91 21.70
CA THR A 120 1.91 8.54 23.12
C THR A 120 1.07 9.55 23.92
N ALA A 121 1.28 10.84 23.68
CA ALA A 121 0.49 11.89 24.32
C ALA A 121 -1.00 11.79 23.98
N LEU A 122 -1.32 11.62 22.68
CA LEU A 122 -2.70 11.44 22.20
C LEU A 122 -3.33 10.16 22.73
N TRP A 123 -2.59 9.04 22.72
CA TRP A 123 -3.03 7.76 23.26
C TRP A 123 -3.43 7.89 24.73
N ASN A 124 -2.55 8.46 25.55
CA ASN A 124 -2.76 8.60 26.99
C ASN A 124 -3.93 9.55 27.30
N ARG A 125 -4.07 10.62 26.53
CA ARG A 125 -5.10 11.63 26.78
C ARG A 125 -6.51 11.18 26.36
N TYR A 126 -6.64 10.40 25.30
CA TYR A 126 -7.93 10.15 24.66
C TYR A 126 -8.45 8.71 24.74
N GLY A 127 -8.05 7.97 25.73
CA GLY A 127 -8.72 6.72 26.11
C GLY A 127 -7.92 5.43 25.95
N ARG A 128 -6.64 5.53 25.58
CA ARG A 128 -5.74 4.37 25.54
C ARG A 128 -6.32 3.19 24.75
N ASP A 129 -6.22 2.00 25.28
CA ASP A 129 -6.68 0.75 24.66
C ASP A 129 -8.20 0.63 24.48
N LYS A 130 -9.00 1.49 25.12
CA LYS A 130 -10.45 1.59 24.85
C LYS A 130 -10.76 1.99 23.39
N GLN A 131 -9.79 2.57 22.68
CA GLN A 131 -9.94 2.89 21.26
C GLN A 131 -9.93 1.65 20.36
N LEU A 132 -9.32 0.54 20.80
CA LEU A 132 -9.13 -0.67 19.98
C LEU A 132 -10.45 -1.27 19.51
N GLU A 133 -11.49 -1.26 20.35
CA GLU A 133 -12.81 -1.75 19.97
C GLU A 133 -13.40 -0.96 18.80
N ARG A 134 -13.22 0.38 18.78
CA ARG A 134 -13.61 1.24 17.65
C ARG A 134 -12.86 0.83 16.39
N PHE A 135 -11.53 0.64 16.48
CA PHE A 135 -10.71 0.24 15.33
C PHE A 135 -11.15 -1.11 14.76
N GLN A 136 -11.43 -2.07 15.63
CA GLN A 136 -11.89 -3.40 15.23
C GLN A 136 -13.28 -3.37 14.58
N ARG A 137 -14.25 -2.73 15.23
CA ARG A 137 -15.65 -2.79 14.81
C ARG A 137 -15.99 -1.80 13.72
N ARG A 138 -15.49 -0.56 13.84
CA ARG A 138 -15.90 0.53 12.95
C ARG A 138 -15.02 0.60 11.69
N TYR A 139 -13.71 0.35 11.83
CA TYR A 139 -12.78 0.40 10.69
C TYR A 139 -12.48 -0.98 10.10
N GLY A 140 -13.16 -2.01 10.59
CA GLY A 140 -13.04 -3.37 10.10
C GLY A 140 -11.68 -4.03 10.38
N MET A 141 -10.90 -3.53 11.35
CA MET A 141 -9.59 -4.09 11.72
C MET A 141 -9.75 -5.35 12.60
N THR A 142 -10.44 -6.36 12.11
CA THR A 142 -10.86 -7.54 12.90
C THR A 142 -9.70 -8.41 13.37
N GLY A 143 -8.54 -8.32 12.72
CA GLY A 143 -7.30 -9.00 13.13
C GLY A 143 -6.42 -8.19 14.09
N LEU A 144 -6.81 -6.93 14.39
CA LEU A 144 -6.08 -6.08 15.34
C LEU A 144 -6.15 -6.66 16.75
N ARG A 145 -4.98 -6.80 17.38
CA ARG A 145 -4.90 -7.39 18.73
C ARG A 145 -3.69 -6.87 19.52
N THR A 146 -3.81 -6.91 20.82
CA THR A 146 -2.69 -6.76 21.76
C THR A 146 -1.81 -8.00 21.75
N VAL A 147 -0.54 -7.83 22.11
CA VAL A 147 0.43 -8.93 22.19
C VAL A 147 0.54 -9.40 23.63
N ALA A 148 0.42 -10.71 23.85
CA ALA A 148 0.55 -11.30 25.19
C ALA A 148 1.94 -11.01 25.76
N GLY A 149 2.00 -10.68 27.07
CA GLY A 149 3.24 -10.32 27.75
C GLY A 149 3.64 -8.84 27.60
N TYR A 150 2.94 -8.06 26.77
CA TYR A 150 3.18 -6.63 26.59
C TYR A 150 2.07 -5.77 27.18
N THR A 151 2.41 -4.53 27.52
CA THR A 151 1.42 -3.55 27.94
C THR A 151 0.43 -3.26 26.81
N ARG A 152 -0.81 -2.92 27.18
CA ARG A 152 -1.85 -2.51 26.22
C ARG A 152 -1.59 -1.07 25.74
N PHE A 153 -0.63 -0.96 24.85
CA PHE A 153 -0.10 0.30 24.33
C PHE A 153 -0.14 0.30 22.80
N TRP A 154 -0.24 1.46 22.15
CA TRP A 154 -0.35 1.56 20.70
C TRP A 154 0.84 0.92 19.97
N GLY A 155 2.04 0.98 20.55
CA GLY A 155 3.25 0.35 19.99
C GLY A 155 3.29 -1.17 20.12
N HIS A 156 2.41 -1.78 20.94
CA HIS A 156 2.42 -3.22 21.22
C HIS A 156 1.20 -3.92 20.60
N LEU A 157 0.94 -3.65 19.34
CA LEU A 157 -0.20 -4.18 18.62
C LEU A 157 0.23 -4.94 17.37
N LYS A 158 -0.52 -5.99 17.04
CA LYS A 158 -0.42 -6.70 15.76
C LYS A 158 -1.73 -6.55 14.98
N CYS A 159 -1.63 -6.41 13.66
CA CYS A 159 -2.75 -6.48 12.74
C CYS A 159 -2.34 -7.16 11.43
N THR A 160 -3.24 -7.27 10.49
CA THR A 160 -2.99 -7.85 9.17
C THR A 160 -2.93 -6.78 8.09
N ALA A 161 -2.32 -7.08 6.96
CA ALA A 161 -2.35 -6.18 5.80
C ALA A 161 -3.81 -5.94 5.34
N ALA A 162 -4.68 -6.93 5.51
CA ALA A 162 -6.11 -6.79 5.25
C ALA A 162 -6.79 -5.79 6.20
N ASP A 163 -6.37 -5.70 7.47
CA ASP A 163 -6.87 -4.68 8.40
C ASP A 163 -6.49 -3.27 7.96
N LEU A 164 -5.23 -3.07 7.56
CA LEU A 164 -4.76 -1.78 7.06
C LEU A 164 -5.49 -1.36 5.78
N GLN A 165 -5.74 -2.30 4.87
CA GLN A 165 -6.51 -2.06 3.66
C GLN A 165 -7.96 -1.64 3.99
N ARG A 166 -8.63 -2.31 4.94
CA ARG A 166 -9.99 -1.94 5.38
C ARG A 166 -10.02 -0.57 6.05
N LEU A 167 -9.06 -0.28 6.94
CA LEU A 167 -8.91 1.04 7.55
C LEU A 167 -8.80 2.14 6.49
N MET A 168 -7.91 1.95 5.50
CA MET A 168 -7.72 2.98 4.46
C MET A 168 -8.95 3.10 3.55
N SER A 169 -9.64 1.99 3.26
CA SER A 169 -10.93 2.03 2.55
C SER A 169 -11.98 2.81 3.34
N TYR A 170 -12.09 2.57 4.65
CA TYR A 170 -12.98 3.36 5.52
C TYR A 170 -12.67 4.86 5.46
N VAL A 171 -11.40 5.24 5.51
CA VAL A 171 -10.99 6.65 5.38
C VAL A 171 -11.48 7.27 4.08
N LEU A 172 -11.40 6.55 2.97
CA LEU A 172 -11.70 7.11 1.66
C LEU A 172 -13.17 7.00 1.25
N ASP A 173 -13.90 6.01 1.79
CA ASP A 173 -15.27 5.71 1.38
C ASP A 173 -16.32 6.17 2.40
N ASP A 174 -16.03 6.08 3.72
CA ASP A 174 -17.03 6.20 4.77
C ASP A 174 -16.80 7.38 5.73
N LEU A 175 -15.56 7.92 5.79
CA LEU A 175 -15.23 9.02 6.70
C LEU A 175 -15.88 10.32 6.24
N ASP A 176 -16.26 11.18 7.19
CA ASP A 176 -16.75 12.54 6.90
C ASP A 176 -15.86 13.25 5.87
N PRO A 177 -16.43 13.90 4.84
CA PRO A 177 -15.66 14.51 3.76
C PRO A 177 -14.58 15.49 4.21
N THR A 178 -14.81 16.24 5.29
CA THR A 178 -13.84 17.22 5.83
C THR A 178 -12.65 16.52 6.48
N ASP A 179 -12.93 15.48 7.28
CA ASP A 179 -11.88 14.68 7.95
C ASP A 179 -11.09 13.85 6.93
N ARG A 180 -11.79 13.32 5.91
CA ARG A 180 -11.14 12.66 4.78
C ARG A 180 -10.20 13.60 4.03
N ALA A 181 -10.66 14.80 3.69
CA ALA A 181 -9.83 15.79 2.99
C ALA A 181 -8.59 16.16 3.80
N TYR A 182 -8.73 16.34 5.11
CA TYR A 182 -7.60 16.57 6.02
C TYR A 182 -6.60 15.40 5.98
N LEU A 183 -7.07 14.17 6.16
CA LEU A 183 -6.18 13.00 6.17
C LEU A 183 -5.50 12.77 4.80
N VAL A 184 -6.23 12.92 3.71
CA VAL A 184 -5.66 12.82 2.35
C VAL A 184 -4.57 13.87 2.15
N GLY A 185 -4.81 15.12 2.58
CA GLY A 185 -3.81 16.19 2.54
C GLY A 185 -2.58 15.86 3.39
N ALA A 186 -2.78 15.44 4.63
CA ALA A 186 -1.69 15.07 5.55
C ALA A 186 -0.85 13.90 5.02
N MET A 187 -1.48 12.85 4.50
CA MET A 187 -0.80 11.69 3.95
C MET A 187 -0.03 11.98 2.64
N ARG A 188 -0.44 13.00 1.89
CA ARG A 188 0.29 13.48 0.69
C ARG A 188 1.47 14.39 1.03
N SER A 189 1.50 14.97 2.20
CA SER A 189 2.52 15.92 2.65
C SER A 189 3.39 15.38 3.78
N VAL A 190 3.51 14.06 3.89
CA VAL A 190 4.40 13.42 4.88
C VAL A 190 5.84 13.86 4.71
N GLY A 191 6.59 13.91 5.82
CA GLY A 191 8.01 14.18 5.81
C GLY A 191 8.83 13.09 5.08
N SER A 192 10.05 13.44 4.67
CA SER A 192 10.93 12.57 3.87
C SER A 192 11.20 11.22 4.52
N ILE A 193 11.13 11.11 5.84
CA ILE A 193 11.25 9.85 6.57
C ILE A 193 10.19 8.80 6.17
N GLN A 194 9.10 9.23 5.55
CA GLN A 194 8.03 8.37 5.04
C GLN A 194 7.95 8.38 3.49
N HIS A 195 8.99 8.84 2.77
CA HIS A 195 9.02 8.80 1.30
C HIS A 195 9.43 7.42 0.77
N TRP A 196 8.71 6.38 1.21
CA TRP A 196 8.88 4.99 0.78
C TRP A 196 7.53 4.26 0.77
N GLY A 197 7.50 2.96 0.57
CA GLY A 197 6.24 2.20 0.56
C GLY A 197 5.28 2.69 -0.53
N VAL A 198 4.07 3.12 -0.16
CA VAL A 198 3.07 3.64 -1.12
C VAL A 198 3.58 4.86 -1.89
N TRP A 199 4.49 5.64 -1.30
CA TRP A 199 5.13 6.76 -1.98
C TRP A 199 5.85 6.37 -3.27
N ALA A 200 6.34 5.13 -3.35
CA ALA A 200 7.03 4.58 -4.52
C ALA A 200 6.11 4.33 -5.73
N ALA A 201 4.80 4.55 -5.61
CA ALA A 201 3.90 4.58 -6.77
C ALA A 201 4.30 5.65 -7.79
N GLY A 202 5.08 6.67 -7.36
CA GLY A 202 5.56 7.76 -8.19
C GLY A 202 4.68 9.01 -8.12
N ALA A 203 5.29 10.17 -8.39
CA ALA A 203 4.63 11.47 -8.24
C ALA A 203 3.36 11.62 -9.12
N ASP A 204 3.38 11.04 -10.31
CA ASP A 204 2.23 11.07 -11.24
C ASP A 204 0.99 10.37 -10.66
N GLN A 205 1.19 9.45 -9.74
CA GLN A 205 0.11 8.76 -9.03
C GLN A 205 -0.40 9.55 -7.82
N ARG A 206 0.20 10.68 -7.48
CA ARG A 206 -0.17 11.53 -6.33
C ARG A 206 -0.41 10.73 -5.05
N PRO A 207 0.57 9.90 -4.63
CA PRO A 207 0.38 8.99 -3.51
C PRO A 207 0.19 9.74 -2.19
N GLY A 208 -0.50 9.09 -1.26
CA GLY A 208 -0.51 9.44 0.15
C GLY A 208 -0.19 8.20 0.96
N THR A 209 0.67 8.32 1.95
CA THR A 209 1.17 7.19 2.73
C THR A 209 1.12 7.43 4.23
N LYS A 210 1.01 6.35 4.99
CA LYS A 210 1.45 6.24 6.38
C LYS A 210 2.29 5.00 6.51
N ASP A 211 3.56 5.21 6.81
CA ASP A 211 4.51 4.13 6.98
C ASP A 211 4.71 3.79 8.46
N GLY A 212 5.21 2.59 8.69
CA GLY A 212 5.55 2.10 10.03
C GLY A 212 6.70 1.13 9.97
N TRP A 213 7.67 1.31 10.87
CA TRP A 213 8.82 0.44 11.02
C TRP A 213 9.19 0.31 12.50
N SER A 214 9.67 -0.85 12.87
CA SER A 214 10.17 -1.14 14.22
C SER A 214 11.00 -2.41 14.20
N ILE A 215 11.85 -2.57 15.23
CA ILE A 215 12.52 -3.82 15.53
C ILE A 215 11.76 -4.53 16.64
N GLU A 216 11.45 -5.81 16.44
CA GLU A 216 10.52 -6.54 17.30
C GLU A 216 11.11 -7.88 17.77
N PRO A 217 10.94 -8.22 19.06
CA PRO A 217 11.48 -9.45 19.64
C PRO A 217 10.45 -10.59 19.55
N ASP A 218 10.19 -11.12 18.37
CA ASP A 218 9.33 -12.30 18.23
C ASP A 218 10.12 -13.60 18.49
N PRO A 219 9.42 -14.72 18.74
CA PRO A 219 10.06 -16.03 18.80
C PRO A 219 10.87 -16.31 17.53
N GLY A 220 12.15 -16.58 17.67
CA GLY A 220 13.08 -16.77 16.56
C GLY A 220 14.15 -15.67 16.44
N GLY A 221 14.06 -14.62 17.24
CA GLY A 221 15.03 -13.52 17.32
C GLY A 221 14.48 -12.19 16.87
N GLU A 222 15.21 -11.13 17.16
CA GLU A 222 14.85 -9.77 16.72
C GLU A 222 14.79 -9.66 15.22
N HIS A 223 13.77 -8.99 14.72
CA HIS A 223 13.58 -8.74 13.30
C HIS A 223 12.92 -7.38 13.08
N TRP A 224 13.20 -6.80 11.93
CA TRP A 224 12.53 -5.60 11.49
C TRP A 224 11.15 -5.90 10.91
N VAL A 225 10.23 -4.98 11.13
CA VAL A 225 9.00 -4.87 10.35
C VAL A 225 9.01 -3.56 9.57
N THR A 226 8.50 -3.61 8.34
CA THR A 226 8.32 -2.43 7.47
C THR A 226 6.97 -2.51 6.82
N ASN A 227 6.09 -1.59 7.17
CA ASN A 227 4.70 -1.58 6.76
C ASN A 227 4.35 -0.25 6.09
N THR A 228 3.45 -0.29 5.14
CA THR A 228 2.91 0.91 4.49
C THR A 228 1.43 0.74 4.23
N VAL A 229 0.68 1.82 4.39
CA VAL A 229 -0.74 1.89 4.01
C VAL A 229 -1.03 3.26 3.41
N GLY A 230 -1.82 3.28 2.36
CA GLY A 230 -2.17 4.53 1.71
C GLY A 230 -2.97 4.36 0.44
N PHE A 231 -2.86 5.35 -0.41
CA PHE A 231 -3.57 5.42 -1.67
C PHE A 231 -2.71 5.99 -2.79
N ALA A 232 -3.10 5.72 -4.03
CA ALA A 232 -2.48 6.27 -5.23
C ALA A 232 -3.50 6.37 -6.38
N GLY A 233 -3.13 7.10 -7.42
CA GLY A 233 -3.97 7.32 -8.60
C GLY A 233 -4.93 8.49 -8.46
N ASP A 234 -5.56 8.85 -9.57
CA ASP A 234 -6.55 9.91 -9.62
C ASP A 234 -7.71 9.60 -8.66
N ASP A 235 -8.16 10.62 -7.93
CA ASP A 235 -9.22 10.54 -6.92
C ASP A 235 -8.98 9.44 -5.86
N GLN A 236 -7.70 9.18 -5.54
CA GLN A 236 -7.29 8.11 -4.61
C GLN A 236 -7.86 6.75 -5.04
N ARG A 237 -7.77 6.45 -6.34
CA ARG A 237 -8.39 5.26 -6.95
C ARG A 237 -7.95 3.96 -6.28
N TYR A 238 -6.68 3.83 -5.98
CA TYR A 238 -6.12 2.59 -5.45
C TYR A 238 -5.81 2.72 -3.97
N VAL A 239 -6.38 1.83 -3.16
CA VAL A 239 -5.94 1.59 -1.78
C VAL A 239 -4.87 0.53 -1.80
N VAL A 240 -3.74 0.81 -1.14
CA VAL A 240 -2.60 -0.11 -1.05
C VAL A 240 -2.24 -0.34 0.41
N ALA A 241 -2.02 -1.59 0.79
CA ALA A 241 -1.49 -1.97 2.10
C ALA A 241 -0.45 -3.07 1.93
N VAL A 242 0.72 -2.88 2.55
CA VAL A 242 1.80 -3.87 2.58
C VAL A 242 2.27 -4.00 4.02
N MET A 243 2.41 -5.24 4.48
CA MET A 243 3.07 -5.54 5.76
C MET A 243 4.17 -6.56 5.54
N TYR A 244 5.34 -6.26 6.07
CA TYR A 244 6.50 -7.10 5.93
C TYR A 244 7.24 -7.28 7.25
N GLN A 245 7.27 -8.51 7.72
CA GLN A 245 8.14 -8.97 8.80
C GLN A 245 9.36 -9.65 8.17
N LEU A 246 10.53 -9.03 8.35
CA LEU A 246 11.78 -9.53 7.80
C LEU A 246 12.26 -10.76 8.58
N PRO A 247 13.06 -11.63 7.97
CA PRO A 247 13.82 -12.62 8.73
C PRO A 247 14.80 -11.95 9.69
N PRO A 248 15.14 -12.59 10.82
CA PRO A 248 16.19 -12.11 11.71
C PRO A 248 17.50 -11.81 10.97
N GLY A 249 18.22 -10.78 11.43
CA GLY A 249 19.51 -10.37 10.87
C GLY A 249 19.45 -9.59 9.55
N LYS A 250 18.25 -9.26 9.03
CA LYS A 250 18.09 -8.34 7.90
C LYS A 250 17.88 -6.92 8.39
N GLY A 251 18.58 -5.95 7.79
CA GLY A 251 18.44 -4.53 8.11
C GLY A 251 17.13 -3.92 7.60
N ILE A 252 16.74 -2.80 8.19
CA ILE A 252 15.53 -2.05 7.83
C ILE A 252 15.49 -1.68 6.34
N ASP A 253 16.63 -1.30 5.76
CA ASP A 253 16.77 -0.92 4.35
C ASP A 253 16.28 -2.01 3.40
N VAL A 254 16.57 -3.28 3.71
CA VAL A 254 16.07 -4.43 2.93
C VAL A 254 14.54 -4.43 2.88
N GLY A 255 13.89 -4.15 4.01
CA GLY A 255 12.44 -4.11 4.10
C GLY A 255 11.84 -2.91 3.38
N VAL A 256 12.39 -1.71 3.62
CA VAL A 256 11.93 -0.46 2.99
C VAL A 256 12.02 -0.56 1.46
N HIS A 257 13.15 -1.05 0.93
CA HIS A 257 13.32 -1.25 -0.52
C HIS A 257 12.38 -2.33 -1.06
N ALA A 258 12.24 -3.47 -0.36
CA ALA A 258 11.34 -4.54 -0.82
C ALA A 258 9.88 -4.07 -0.94
N VAL A 259 9.38 -3.37 0.08
CA VAL A 259 8.01 -2.83 0.10
C VAL A 259 7.83 -1.78 -1.00
N SER A 260 8.82 -0.89 -1.18
CA SER A 260 8.77 0.17 -2.20
C SER A 260 8.82 -0.41 -3.62
N ASP A 261 9.65 -1.42 -3.87
CA ASP A 261 9.75 -2.07 -5.18
C ASP A 261 8.46 -2.81 -5.55
N LEU A 262 7.78 -3.44 -4.57
CA LEU A 262 6.46 -4.04 -4.80
C LEU A 262 5.45 -2.99 -5.27
N VAL A 263 5.37 -1.86 -4.56
CA VAL A 263 4.45 -0.77 -4.93
C VAL A 263 4.84 -0.17 -6.28
N ALA A 264 6.12 0.12 -6.52
CA ALA A 264 6.58 0.63 -7.80
C ALA A 264 6.18 -0.31 -8.96
N THR A 265 6.31 -1.63 -8.76
CA THR A 265 5.92 -2.62 -9.77
C THR A 265 4.41 -2.60 -10.05
N VAL A 266 3.57 -2.47 -9.01
CA VAL A 266 2.09 -2.35 -9.17
C VAL A 266 1.73 -1.19 -10.07
N PHE A 267 2.40 -0.05 -9.93
CA PHE A 267 2.09 1.16 -10.69
C PHE A 267 2.93 1.33 -11.96
N GLY A 268 3.85 0.41 -12.25
CA GLY A 268 4.75 0.51 -13.40
C GLY A 268 5.76 1.64 -13.25
N ALA A 269 6.06 2.03 -12.03
CA ALA A 269 7.11 2.98 -11.72
C ALA A 269 8.49 2.31 -11.78
N ARG A 270 9.55 3.10 -11.66
CA ARG A 270 10.92 2.60 -11.75
C ARG A 270 11.25 1.67 -10.56
N THR A 271 11.83 0.52 -10.84
CA THR A 271 12.41 -0.41 -9.85
C THR A 271 13.92 -0.58 -10.11
N PRO A 272 14.79 -0.62 -9.09
CA PRO A 272 14.47 -0.41 -7.69
C PRO A 272 13.91 0.99 -7.44
N ALA A 273 12.95 1.10 -6.52
CA ALA A 273 12.33 2.36 -6.18
C ALA A 273 13.36 3.31 -5.54
N ARG A 274 13.27 4.60 -5.87
CA ARG A 274 14.04 5.63 -5.16
C ARG A 274 13.37 5.91 -3.82
N VAL A 275 14.06 5.59 -2.73
CA VAL A 275 13.56 5.78 -1.37
C VAL A 275 14.66 6.37 -0.48
N THR A 276 14.27 7.15 0.51
CA THR A 276 15.14 7.52 1.61
C THR A 276 14.93 6.49 2.71
N VAL A 277 15.98 5.74 3.04
CA VAL A 277 15.93 4.81 4.16
C VAL A 277 15.97 5.62 5.46
N PRO A 278 14.97 5.50 6.34
CA PRO A 278 14.92 6.25 7.58
C PRO A 278 16.04 5.79 8.53
N ASP A 279 16.48 6.69 9.41
CA ASP A 279 17.43 6.36 10.46
C ASP A 279 16.76 5.35 11.43
N PRO A 280 17.36 4.16 11.66
CA PRO A 280 16.82 3.16 12.56
C PRO A 280 16.62 3.66 14.01
N SER A 281 17.39 4.65 14.46
CA SER A 281 17.26 5.23 15.79
C SER A 281 15.93 5.96 16.00
N THR A 282 15.27 6.40 14.93
CA THR A 282 13.98 7.11 14.99
C THR A 282 12.78 6.17 15.01
N GLY A 283 12.99 4.89 14.85
CA GLY A 283 11.94 3.85 14.83
C GLY A 283 11.79 3.04 16.12
N ARG A 284 12.32 3.53 17.24
CA ARG A 284 12.27 2.85 18.54
C ARG A 284 11.16 3.36 19.44
#